data_c12f3427dc2fa734f39be85048427a58
#
_entry.id   c12f3427dc2fa734f39be85048427a58
#
_cell.length_a   1.000
_cell.length_b   1.000
_cell.length_c   1.000
_cell.angle_alpha   90.00
_cell.angle_beta   90.00
_cell.angle_gamma   90.00
#
_symmetry.space_group_name_H-M   'P 1'
#
loop_
_entity.id
_entity.type
_entity.pdbx_description
1 polymer ?
#
loop_
_entity_poly.entity_id
_entity_poly.type
_entity_poly.pdbx_seq_one_letter_code
_entity_poly.pdbx_strand_id
1 'polypeptide(L)'
;MHHTFHIPVLGLGYSVDTPIKVAHFGISSVMSIVDDVMIERMRKHHTIASGEDFVPIHPGEHDFRARRITAYLNLVHRIVDKNFKDLKMQSFEDGAALNKYFQLLPEHSALKKQYVEMCQTPSAQEKQLLQATLKSQLTKGAIDVNIMSKVDKLNKDVYGENLADEFSDASAALRGFAQSTLSSSLVLSAGMNPRLYNYLEDFADFYPDQNGHLKKHIILKVSDFRSAFIQAKYLAKKGIWVSEFRIESGLNCGGHAFATDGFLLGPILEEFKTKKDEMLSELFALYQAALITKSIDIAKIPALRITVQGGIGTAQEDEFLLKHYQVDATGWGSPFLLVPEVTNVDEHTLQELTQANESDYYVSNSSPLGVLFNNFKRSSAEKQRLERIAKGRPGSPCKKKYLVSNTEFTAEPICTASRQYQNLKIRQIQSLDLTATEREEQINSVTEKLCLCEGLSTSTLIKHKLLTTKENHAVSICPGPNLAWFSKVYKLKEMVDHIYGRVDLLADVPRPNMFINEIALYVAHYQKDMASNAPQVDTKKQKYLEKFRAQLLQGIDYYKTLVPQFAHETESYREVMLQQLQAFEQKLREVKNACITNPAGIKHW
;
A
#
# COMPACT_ATOMS: atom_id res chain seq x y z
N MET A 1 6.69 -2.09 -20.09
CA MET A 1 6.37 -3.20 -19.16
C MET A 1 5.42 -4.14 -19.86
N HIS A 2 5.55 -5.45 -19.61
CA HIS A 2 4.70 -6.45 -20.28
C HIS A 2 3.46 -6.82 -19.43
N HIS A 3 3.54 -6.63 -18.11
CA HIS A 3 2.40 -6.83 -17.21
C HIS A 3 1.59 -5.54 -17.03
N THR A 4 0.26 -5.69 -16.92
CA THR A 4 -0.70 -4.61 -16.65
C THR A 4 -1.02 -4.46 -15.16
N PHE A 5 -0.33 -5.20 -14.30
CA PHE A 5 -0.46 -5.08 -12.85
C PHE A 5 0.90 -4.90 -12.17
N HIS A 6 0.86 -4.44 -10.92
CA HIS A 6 2.00 -4.42 -10.01
C HIS A 6 1.59 -4.95 -8.64
N ILE A 7 2.58 -5.37 -7.84
CA ILE A 7 2.38 -5.77 -6.44
C ILE A 7 2.69 -4.56 -5.57
N PRO A 8 1.70 -3.98 -4.88
CA PRO A 8 1.90 -2.83 -4.00
C PRO A 8 2.78 -3.17 -2.78
N VAL A 9 3.17 -2.14 -2.02
CA VAL A 9 3.80 -2.35 -0.73
C VAL A 9 2.83 -3.05 0.24
N LEU A 10 3.30 -4.11 0.87
CA LEU A 10 2.54 -4.92 1.81
C LEU A 10 3.17 -4.81 3.21
N GLY A 11 2.58 -3.97 4.06
CA GLY A 11 3.10 -3.67 5.39
C GLY A 11 4.54 -3.14 5.39
N LEU A 12 5.27 -3.36 6.47
CA LEU A 12 6.70 -3.00 6.58
C LEU A 12 7.61 -4.11 6.04
N GLY A 13 7.26 -5.37 6.27
CA GLY A 13 8.13 -6.51 6.00
C GLY A 13 7.65 -7.44 4.89
N TYR A 14 6.35 -7.57 4.66
CA TYR A 14 5.79 -8.63 3.80
C TYR A 14 6.30 -8.60 2.37
N SER A 15 6.60 -7.42 1.81
CA SER A 15 7.12 -7.25 0.45
C SER A 15 8.56 -6.72 0.39
N VAL A 16 9.32 -6.78 1.50
CA VAL A 16 10.66 -6.18 1.59
C VAL A 16 11.67 -6.74 0.59
N ASP A 17 11.52 -7.98 0.17
CA ASP A 17 12.36 -8.67 -0.83
C ASP A 17 11.55 -9.22 -2.03
N THR A 18 10.29 -8.83 -2.17
CA THR A 18 9.45 -9.23 -3.30
C THR A 18 10.10 -8.98 -4.66
N PRO A 19 10.81 -7.83 -4.91
CA PRO A 19 11.51 -7.64 -6.18
C PRO A 19 12.52 -8.74 -6.51
N ILE A 20 13.23 -9.29 -5.52
CA ILE A 20 14.18 -10.42 -5.73
C ILE A 20 13.44 -11.65 -6.29
N LYS A 21 12.19 -11.85 -5.86
CA LYS A 21 11.37 -13.03 -6.17
C LYS A 21 10.64 -12.94 -7.51
N VAL A 22 10.27 -11.73 -7.96
CA VAL A 22 9.35 -11.58 -9.11
C VAL A 22 9.86 -10.68 -10.23
N ALA A 23 10.81 -9.78 -9.98
CA ALA A 23 11.22 -8.80 -11.00
C ALA A 23 11.86 -9.46 -12.24
N HIS A 24 12.56 -10.58 -12.08
CA HIS A 24 13.13 -11.33 -13.20
C HIS A 24 12.05 -11.97 -14.10
N PHE A 25 10.80 -12.07 -13.64
CA PHE A 25 9.64 -12.47 -14.46
C PHE A 25 8.91 -11.27 -15.10
N GLY A 26 9.44 -10.06 -15.04
CA GLY A 26 8.81 -8.86 -15.59
C GLY A 26 7.73 -8.24 -14.69
N ILE A 27 7.47 -8.80 -13.51
CA ILE A 27 6.46 -8.31 -12.57
C ILE A 27 7.04 -7.20 -11.70
N SER A 28 6.41 -6.03 -11.75
CA SER A 28 6.77 -4.87 -10.93
C SER A 28 6.26 -5.02 -9.50
N SER A 29 7.04 -4.60 -8.53
CA SER A 29 6.65 -4.68 -7.12
C SER A 29 7.24 -3.55 -6.28
N VAL A 30 6.59 -3.25 -5.15
CA VAL A 30 6.99 -2.20 -4.23
C VAL A 30 7.53 -2.80 -2.94
N MET A 31 8.72 -2.38 -2.53
CA MET A 31 9.33 -2.74 -1.25
C MET A 31 9.30 -1.56 -0.27
N SER A 32 9.21 -1.84 1.03
CA SER A 32 9.29 -0.81 2.08
C SER A 32 10.69 -0.74 2.66
N ILE A 33 11.17 0.50 2.89
CA ILE A 33 12.47 0.75 3.54
C ILE A 33 12.33 1.49 4.88
N VAL A 34 11.16 1.43 5.50
CA VAL A 34 10.86 2.16 6.75
C VAL A 34 11.61 1.59 7.95
N ASP A 35 11.72 0.28 8.05
CA ASP A 35 12.39 -0.42 9.17
C ASP A 35 13.85 -0.77 8.81
N ASP A 36 14.77 0.16 9.05
CA ASP A 36 16.19 -0.02 8.73
C ASP A 36 16.87 -1.15 9.51
N VAL A 37 16.36 -1.49 10.69
CA VAL A 37 16.87 -2.64 11.49
C VAL A 37 16.52 -3.96 10.80
N MET A 38 15.27 -4.09 10.33
CA MET A 38 14.87 -5.25 9.55
C MET A 38 15.63 -5.31 8.22
N ILE A 39 15.77 -4.18 7.54
CA ILE A 39 16.53 -4.08 6.27
C ILE A 39 17.97 -4.56 6.45
N GLU A 40 18.66 -4.18 7.54
CA GLU A 40 20.03 -4.62 7.78
C GLU A 40 20.11 -6.14 8.03
N ARG A 41 19.10 -6.73 8.68
CA ARG A 41 19.00 -8.19 8.84
C ARG A 41 18.72 -8.89 7.52
N MET A 42 17.84 -8.34 6.70
CA MET A 42 17.56 -8.87 5.36
C MET A 42 18.79 -8.71 4.44
N ARG A 43 19.52 -7.60 4.56
CA ARG A 43 20.79 -7.41 3.87
C ARG A 43 21.80 -8.50 4.26
N LYS A 44 21.97 -8.77 5.54
CA LYS A 44 22.83 -9.86 6.01
C LYS A 44 22.40 -11.21 5.43
N HIS A 45 21.09 -11.51 5.50
CA HIS A 45 20.54 -12.76 5.00
C HIS A 45 20.83 -12.97 3.50
N HIS A 46 20.50 -11.98 2.67
CA HIS A 46 20.69 -12.09 1.22
C HIS A 46 22.16 -12.00 0.79
N THR A 47 23.02 -11.24 1.50
CA THR A 47 24.46 -11.20 1.24
C THR A 47 25.09 -12.59 1.44
N ILE A 48 24.80 -13.22 2.58
CA ILE A 48 25.30 -14.59 2.86
C ILE A 48 24.73 -15.60 1.87
N ALA A 49 23.43 -15.52 1.54
CA ALA A 49 22.80 -16.41 0.56
C ALA A 49 23.37 -16.25 -0.87
N SER A 50 23.91 -15.08 -1.18
CA SER A 50 24.62 -14.80 -2.46
C SER A 50 26.08 -15.21 -2.46
N GLY A 51 26.60 -15.75 -1.33
CA GLY A 51 28.01 -16.14 -1.19
C GLY A 51 28.96 -14.95 -1.01
N GLU A 52 28.45 -13.78 -0.63
CA GLU A 52 29.23 -12.56 -0.40
C GLU A 52 29.52 -12.36 1.10
N ASP A 53 30.62 -11.68 1.42
CA ASP A 53 30.95 -11.30 2.81
C ASP A 53 30.06 -10.16 3.30
N PHE A 54 29.51 -10.32 4.49
CA PHE A 54 28.67 -9.31 5.11
C PHE A 54 29.48 -8.43 6.08
N VAL A 55 29.51 -7.14 5.78
CA VAL A 55 30.06 -6.11 6.68
C VAL A 55 28.89 -5.34 7.31
N PRO A 56 28.68 -5.41 8.64
CA PRO A 56 27.56 -4.72 9.31
C PRO A 56 27.73 -3.20 9.30
N ILE A 57 26.62 -2.47 9.26
CA ILE A 57 26.56 -1.02 9.48
C ILE A 57 25.89 -0.80 10.84
N HIS A 58 26.67 -0.31 11.81
CA HIS A 58 26.22 -0.20 13.20
C HIS A 58 25.42 1.07 13.47
N PRO A 59 24.46 1.06 14.43
CA PRO A 59 23.62 2.22 14.75
C PRO A 59 24.36 3.46 15.25
N GLY A 60 25.62 3.34 15.67
CA GLY A 60 26.46 4.47 16.11
C GLY A 60 27.28 5.13 15.00
N GLU A 61 27.24 4.58 13.78
CA GLU A 61 27.99 5.15 12.66
C GLU A 61 27.25 6.36 12.06
N HIS A 62 28.03 7.29 11.51
CA HIS A 62 27.44 8.44 10.80
C HIS A 62 26.50 7.97 9.69
N ASP A 63 25.30 8.55 9.63
CA ASP A 63 24.25 8.29 8.64
C ASP A 63 23.93 6.79 8.42
N PHE A 64 24.02 5.99 9.49
CA PHE A 64 23.86 4.53 9.42
C PHE A 64 22.54 4.11 8.76
N ARG A 65 21.45 4.86 8.98
CA ARG A 65 20.13 4.55 8.43
C ARG A 65 20.11 4.66 6.90
N ALA A 66 20.57 5.77 6.33
CA ALA A 66 20.64 5.93 4.88
C ALA A 66 21.62 4.93 4.26
N ARG A 67 22.77 4.71 4.89
CA ARG A 67 23.80 3.73 4.43
C ARG A 67 23.25 2.29 4.40
N ARG A 68 22.50 1.85 5.41
CA ARG A 68 21.83 0.54 5.41
C ARG A 68 20.87 0.41 4.24
N ILE A 69 20.04 1.45 4.01
CA ILE A 69 19.07 1.50 2.93
C ILE A 69 19.78 1.46 1.57
N THR A 70 20.78 2.31 1.34
CA THR A 70 21.58 2.30 0.10
C THR A 70 22.20 0.94 -0.17
N ALA A 71 22.85 0.36 0.85
CA ALA A 71 23.52 -0.93 0.71
C ALA A 71 22.54 -2.07 0.41
N TYR A 72 21.35 -2.05 1.02
CA TYR A 72 20.32 -3.05 0.76
C TYR A 72 19.71 -2.90 -0.64
N LEU A 73 19.37 -1.68 -1.05
CA LEU A 73 18.84 -1.43 -2.39
C LEU A 73 19.83 -1.82 -3.49
N ASN A 74 21.13 -1.55 -3.29
CA ASN A 74 22.19 -1.97 -4.21
C ASN A 74 22.33 -3.50 -4.26
N LEU A 75 22.20 -4.18 -3.12
CA LEU A 75 22.19 -5.65 -3.07
C LEU A 75 20.99 -6.23 -3.83
N VAL A 76 19.78 -5.72 -3.58
CA VAL A 76 18.56 -6.13 -4.30
C VAL A 76 18.73 -5.94 -5.80
N HIS A 77 19.27 -4.79 -6.23
CA HIS A 77 19.55 -4.51 -7.63
C HIS A 77 20.47 -5.57 -8.26
N ARG A 78 21.61 -5.86 -7.60
CA ARG A 78 22.57 -6.87 -8.10
C ARG A 78 21.95 -8.26 -8.20
N ILE A 79 21.19 -8.68 -7.17
CA ILE A 79 20.54 -9.99 -7.17
C ILE A 79 19.51 -10.09 -8.30
N VAL A 80 18.66 -9.06 -8.47
CA VAL A 80 17.66 -9.03 -9.55
C VAL A 80 18.34 -9.07 -10.91
N ASP A 81 19.41 -8.30 -11.11
CA ASP A 81 20.17 -8.30 -12.36
C ASP A 81 20.81 -9.66 -12.67
N LYS A 82 21.37 -10.30 -11.65
CA LYS A 82 21.92 -11.64 -11.77
C LYS A 82 20.81 -12.65 -12.14
N ASN A 83 19.71 -12.68 -11.39
CA ASN A 83 18.60 -13.59 -11.66
C ASN A 83 18.03 -13.40 -13.08
N PHE A 84 17.96 -12.15 -13.56
CA PHE A 84 17.47 -11.85 -14.89
C PHE A 84 18.46 -12.25 -15.99
N LYS A 85 19.76 -12.07 -15.77
CA LYS A 85 20.80 -12.57 -16.69
C LYS A 85 20.76 -14.12 -16.75
N ASP A 86 20.69 -14.76 -15.60
CA ASP A 86 20.62 -16.23 -15.50
C ASP A 86 19.36 -16.75 -16.21
N LEU A 87 18.21 -16.07 -16.07
CA LEU A 87 16.98 -16.39 -16.81
C LEU A 87 17.19 -16.32 -18.34
N LYS A 88 17.82 -15.24 -18.84
CA LYS A 88 18.07 -15.08 -20.28
C LYS A 88 18.99 -16.15 -20.88
N MET A 89 19.87 -16.72 -20.07
CA MET A 89 20.79 -17.79 -20.52
C MET A 89 20.12 -19.17 -20.61
N GLN A 90 18.96 -19.35 -19.96
CA GLN A 90 18.25 -20.65 -20.01
C GLN A 90 17.76 -21.00 -21.41
N SER A 91 17.59 -22.31 -21.66
CA SER A 91 16.92 -22.83 -22.85
C SER A 91 15.39 -22.77 -22.69
N PHE A 92 14.67 -22.95 -23.81
CA PHE A 92 13.20 -23.08 -23.84
C PHE A 92 12.76 -24.53 -23.57
N GLU A 93 13.39 -25.21 -22.61
CA GLU A 93 13.02 -26.57 -22.20
C GLU A 93 11.85 -26.54 -21.22
N ASP A 94 11.10 -27.62 -21.16
CA ASP A 94 9.99 -27.76 -20.22
C ASP A 94 10.46 -27.63 -18.77
N GLY A 95 9.71 -26.86 -17.99
CA GLY A 95 10.03 -26.58 -16.60
C GLY A 95 11.06 -25.48 -16.35
N ALA A 96 11.72 -24.94 -17.39
CA ALA A 96 12.66 -23.84 -17.24
C ALA A 96 11.96 -22.55 -16.77
N ALA A 97 12.65 -21.74 -15.95
CA ALA A 97 12.12 -20.47 -15.48
C ALA A 97 11.88 -19.48 -16.64
N LEU A 98 12.63 -19.61 -17.74
CA LEU A 98 12.42 -18.83 -18.96
C LEU A 98 11.01 -19.04 -19.54
N ASN A 99 10.52 -20.30 -19.59
CA ASN A 99 9.14 -20.59 -20.03
C ASN A 99 8.11 -20.01 -19.06
N LYS A 100 8.39 -20.06 -17.73
CA LYS A 100 7.52 -19.42 -16.72
C LYS A 100 7.37 -17.92 -16.97
N TYR A 101 8.43 -17.22 -17.39
CA TYR A 101 8.34 -15.80 -17.77
C TYR A 101 7.22 -15.55 -18.80
N PHE A 102 7.24 -16.29 -19.92
CA PHE A 102 6.24 -16.13 -20.99
C PHE A 102 4.86 -16.65 -20.58
N GLN A 103 4.79 -17.70 -19.77
CA GLN A 103 3.52 -18.22 -19.25
C GLN A 103 2.80 -17.22 -18.36
N LEU A 104 3.53 -16.39 -17.62
CA LEU A 104 2.97 -15.36 -16.74
C LEU A 104 2.47 -14.13 -17.51
N LEU A 105 2.85 -13.92 -18.78
CA LEU A 105 2.39 -12.76 -19.57
C LEU A 105 0.90 -12.82 -19.90
N PRO A 106 0.22 -11.66 -20.05
CA PRO A 106 -1.17 -11.61 -20.49
C PRO A 106 -1.32 -12.10 -21.93
N GLU A 107 -2.40 -12.80 -22.24
CA GLU A 107 -2.64 -13.44 -23.56
C GLU A 107 -2.65 -12.45 -24.72
N HIS A 108 -3.12 -11.23 -24.48
CA HIS A 108 -3.18 -10.20 -25.52
C HIS A 108 -1.83 -9.54 -25.85
N SER A 109 -0.78 -9.76 -25.02
CA SER A 109 0.52 -9.14 -25.27
C SER A 109 1.21 -9.70 -26.53
N ALA A 110 1.85 -8.80 -27.30
CA ALA A 110 2.58 -9.21 -28.50
C ALA A 110 3.66 -10.26 -28.20
N LEU A 111 4.36 -10.10 -27.09
CA LEU A 111 5.43 -11.02 -26.66
C LEU A 111 4.89 -12.42 -26.33
N LYS A 112 3.71 -12.51 -25.70
CA LYS A 112 3.04 -13.81 -25.44
C LYS A 112 2.63 -14.48 -26.73
N LYS A 113 2.05 -13.75 -27.69
CA LYS A 113 1.67 -14.27 -29.00
C LYS A 113 2.87 -14.82 -29.75
N GLN A 114 3.99 -14.08 -29.80
CA GLN A 114 5.24 -14.56 -30.41
C GLN A 114 5.79 -15.81 -29.72
N TYR A 115 5.67 -15.92 -28.39
CA TYR A 115 6.05 -17.14 -27.66
C TYR A 115 5.21 -18.35 -28.06
N VAL A 116 3.88 -18.20 -28.20
CA VAL A 116 2.99 -19.27 -28.67
C VAL A 116 3.34 -19.68 -30.11
N GLU A 117 3.57 -18.71 -31.00
CA GLU A 117 4.03 -18.94 -32.37
C GLU A 117 5.33 -19.76 -32.39
N MET A 118 6.32 -19.34 -31.61
CA MET A 118 7.60 -20.08 -31.47
C MET A 118 7.38 -21.54 -31.00
N CYS A 119 6.47 -21.78 -30.07
CA CYS A 119 6.17 -23.13 -29.60
C CYS A 119 5.56 -24.01 -30.71
N GLN A 120 4.76 -23.43 -31.62
CA GLN A 120 4.07 -24.11 -32.70
C GLN A 120 4.93 -24.24 -33.98
N THR A 121 6.04 -23.54 -34.08
CA THR A 121 6.91 -23.53 -35.28
C THR A 121 7.62 -24.87 -35.46
N PRO A 122 7.39 -25.59 -36.59
CA PRO A 122 8.01 -26.89 -36.83
C PRO A 122 9.47 -26.77 -37.30
N SER A 123 9.84 -25.68 -37.97
CA SER A 123 11.17 -25.45 -38.49
C SER A 123 12.16 -25.14 -37.35
N ALA A 124 13.18 -25.98 -37.17
CA ALA A 124 14.20 -25.78 -36.14
C ALA A 124 14.96 -24.46 -36.32
N GLN A 125 15.27 -24.08 -37.56
CA GLN A 125 16.01 -22.84 -37.85
C GLN A 125 15.16 -21.59 -37.52
N GLU A 126 13.90 -21.58 -37.93
CA GLU A 126 12.95 -20.49 -37.66
C GLU A 126 12.66 -20.38 -36.16
N LYS A 127 12.45 -21.53 -35.50
CA LYS A 127 12.27 -21.60 -34.04
C LYS A 127 13.46 -21.01 -33.30
N GLN A 128 14.69 -21.28 -33.72
CA GLN A 128 15.89 -20.71 -33.10
C GLN A 128 15.95 -19.18 -33.27
N LEU A 129 15.55 -18.65 -34.43
CA LEU A 129 15.48 -17.20 -34.66
C LEU A 129 14.43 -16.55 -33.77
N LEU A 130 13.23 -17.14 -33.67
CA LEU A 130 12.19 -16.65 -32.77
C LEU A 130 12.64 -16.69 -31.28
N GLN A 131 13.32 -17.75 -30.86
CA GLN A 131 13.89 -17.83 -29.52
C GLN A 131 14.88 -16.70 -29.21
N ALA A 132 15.78 -16.38 -30.15
CA ALA A 132 16.72 -15.28 -30.00
C ALA A 132 15.99 -13.93 -29.91
N THR A 133 15.00 -13.72 -30.77
CA THR A 133 14.15 -12.51 -30.76
C THR A 133 13.41 -12.35 -29.44
N LEU A 134 12.77 -13.40 -28.95
CA LEU A 134 12.04 -13.40 -27.68
C LEU A 134 12.98 -13.05 -26.50
N LYS A 135 14.16 -13.65 -26.44
CA LYS A 135 15.15 -13.33 -25.40
C LYS A 135 15.60 -11.88 -25.42
N SER A 136 15.70 -11.25 -26.60
CA SER A 136 16.10 -9.84 -26.75
C SER A 136 15.03 -8.87 -26.20
N GLN A 137 13.76 -9.24 -26.23
CA GLN A 137 12.62 -8.41 -25.82
C GLN A 137 12.27 -8.55 -24.33
N LEU A 138 12.91 -9.46 -23.59
CA LEU A 138 12.67 -9.63 -22.16
C LEU A 138 13.02 -8.35 -21.39
N THR A 139 12.14 -7.95 -20.47
CA THR A 139 12.37 -6.80 -19.57
C THR A 139 12.14 -7.21 -18.11
N LYS A 140 12.89 -6.59 -17.21
CA LYS A 140 12.66 -6.76 -15.76
C LYS A 140 11.43 -5.99 -15.31
N GLY A 141 10.75 -6.46 -14.27
CA GLY A 141 9.79 -5.68 -13.51
C GLY A 141 10.48 -4.53 -12.75
N ALA A 142 9.76 -3.45 -12.52
CA ALA A 142 10.26 -2.32 -11.73
C ALA A 142 10.42 -2.70 -10.24
N ILE A 143 11.46 -2.13 -9.62
CA ILE A 143 11.74 -2.22 -8.19
C ILE A 143 11.36 -0.88 -7.58
N ASP A 144 10.07 -0.67 -7.26
CA ASP A 144 9.62 0.57 -6.64
C ASP A 144 9.89 0.54 -5.13
N VAL A 145 10.18 1.71 -4.56
CA VAL A 145 10.61 1.83 -3.16
C VAL A 145 9.68 2.77 -2.39
N ASN A 146 8.99 2.24 -1.39
CA ASN A 146 8.08 3.02 -0.55
C ASN A 146 8.78 3.56 0.69
N ILE A 147 8.64 4.87 0.92
CA ILE A 147 8.99 5.52 2.19
C ILE A 147 7.73 6.02 2.89
N MET A 148 7.76 5.99 4.23
CA MET A 148 6.64 6.47 5.04
C MET A 148 6.78 7.97 5.30
N SER A 149 6.42 8.80 4.32
CA SER A 149 6.58 10.25 4.38
C SER A 149 5.75 10.94 5.48
N LYS A 150 4.71 10.28 6.01
CA LYS A 150 3.88 10.79 7.12
C LYS A 150 4.53 10.63 8.50
N VAL A 151 5.50 9.72 8.62
CA VAL A 151 6.21 9.43 9.87
C VAL A 151 7.65 9.87 9.69
N ASP A 152 7.92 11.09 10.12
CA ASP A 152 9.20 11.74 9.92
C ASP A 152 9.79 12.15 11.27
N LYS A 153 10.22 11.14 12.03
CA LYS A 153 10.81 11.33 13.35
C LYS A 153 12.16 12.03 13.23
N LEU A 154 12.37 13.09 14.02
CA LEU A 154 13.67 13.67 14.24
C LEU A 154 14.53 12.73 15.12
N ASN A 155 15.75 12.49 14.71
CA ASN A 155 16.69 11.66 15.43
C ASN A 155 17.60 12.53 16.33
N LYS A 156 18.15 11.92 17.38
CA LYS A 156 19.02 12.56 18.34
C LYS A 156 20.42 11.95 18.26
N ASP A 157 21.42 12.72 18.59
CA ASP A 157 22.79 12.24 18.74
C ASP A 157 22.98 11.44 20.07
N VAL A 158 24.19 11.04 20.34
CA VAL A 158 24.56 10.28 21.56
C VAL A 158 24.42 11.10 22.85
N TYR A 159 24.35 12.42 22.74
CA TYR A 159 24.18 13.34 23.86
C TYR A 159 22.71 13.72 24.11
N GLY A 160 21.80 13.27 23.22
CA GLY A 160 20.37 13.56 23.30
C GLY A 160 19.93 14.84 22.58
N GLU A 161 20.83 15.52 21.87
CA GLU A 161 20.53 16.70 21.07
C GLU A 161 19.92 16.31 19.72
N ASN A 162 19.02 17.15 19.20
CA ASN A 162 18.39 16.90 17.92
C ASN A 162 19.41 17.01 16.78
N LEU A 163 19.48 15.99 15.94
CA LEU A 163 20.21 16.07 14.67
C LEU A 163 19.51 17.02 13.70
N ALA A 164 20.23 17.48 12.68
CA ALA A 164 19.67 18.27 11.60
C ALA A 164 18.54 17.51 10.86
N ASP A 165 17.62 18.25 10.25
CA ASP A 165 16.42 17.74 9.58
C ASP A 165 16.69 16.67 8.52
N GLU A 166 17.85 16.72 7.89
CA GLU A 166 18.31 15.73 6.89
C GLU A 166 18.53 14.33 7.48
N PHE A 167 18.72 14.21 8.81
CA PHE A 167 18.84 12.93 9.52
C PHE A 167 17.51 12.44 10.10
N SER A 168 16.39 13.09 9.80
CA SER A 168 15.08 12.53 10.12
C SER A 168 14.83 11.19 9.42
N ASP A 169 13.89 10.40 9.93
CA ASP A 169 13.63 9.05 9.40
C ASP A 169 13.25 9.08 7.91
N ALA A 170 12.42 10.02 7.46
CA ALA A 170 12.01 10.12 6.07
C ALA A 170 13.13 10.72 5.19
N SER A 171 13.85 11.73 5.66
CA SER A 171 14.97 12.32 4.92
C SER A 171 16.12 11.32 4.74
N ALA A 172 16.47 10.56 5.77
CA ALA A 172 17.47 9.50 5.66
C ALA A 172 17.04 8.39 4.69
N ALA A 173 15.75 8.04 4.67
CA ALA A 173 15.22 7.07 3.72
C ALA A 173 15.27 7.58 2.28
N LEU A 174 14.89 8.84 2.03
CA LEU A 174 15.02 9.49 0.73
C LEU A 174 16.47 9.51 0.26
N ARG A 175 17.41 9.95 1.12
CA ARG A 175 18.85 9.98 0.80
C ARG A 175 19.39 8.59 0.49
N GLY A 176 19.01 7.59 1.29
CA GLY A 176 19.41 6.20 1.04
C GLY A 176 18.90 5.66 -0.30
N PHE A 177 17.70 6.03 -0.71
CA PHE A 177 17.17 5.71 -2.04
C PHE A 177 17.89 6.47 -3.14
N ALA A 178 18.07 7.79 -2.99
CA ALA A 178 18.70 8.65 -3.99
C ALA A 178 20.14 8.21 -4.30
N GLN A 179 20.90 7.82 -3.28
CA GLN A 179 22.28 7.34 -3.40
C GLN A 179 22.41 5.91 -3.93
N SER A 180 21.31 5.17 -4.02
CA SER A 180 21.33 3.80 -4.54
C SER A 180 21.56 3.75 -6.05
N THR A 181 22.08 2.62 -6.55
CA THR A 181 22.30 2.39 -7.99
C THR A 181 21.01 2.12 -8.77
N LEU A 182 19.88 1.97 -8.11
CA LEU A 182 18.59 1.70 -8.76
C LEU A 182 18.18 2.83 -9.70
N SER A 183 17.77 2.47 -10.92
CA SER A 183 16.93 3.31 -11.77
C SER A 183 15.49 2.90 -11.52
N SER A 184 14.75 3.69 -10.72
CA SER A 184 13.49 3.22 -10.11
C SER A 184 12.67 4.36 -9.54
N SER A 185 11.48 4.04 -9.02
CA SER A 185 10.55 5.03 -8.49
C SER A 185 10.53 5.06 -6.96
N LEU A 186 10.49 6.27 -6.41
CA LEU A 186 10.17 6.52 -5.01
C LEU A 186 8.67 6.68 -4.85
N VAL A 187 8.04 5.83 -4.03
CA VAL A 187 6.61 5.89 -3.74
C VAL A 187 6.40 6.70 -2.46
N LEU A 188 5.73 7.84 -2.59
CA LEU A 188 5.38 8.73 -1.50
C LEU A 188 3.95 8.44 -1.02
N SER A 189 3.74 8.43 0.30
CA SER A 189 2.40 8.23 0.87
C SER A 189 1.49 9.42 0.56
N ALA A 190 0.18 9.19 0.55
CA ALA A 190 -0.79 10.28 0.47
C ALA A 190 -0.60 11.28 1.63
N GLY A 191 -0.61 12.55 1.31
CA GLY A 191 -0.37 13.67 2.24
C GLY A 191 0.98 14.34 2.03
N MET A 192 0.94 15.66 1.99
CA MET A 192 2.09 16.50 1.70
C MET A 192 3.08 16.53 2.88
N ASN A 193 4.36 16.35 2.60
CA ASN A 193 5.47 16.63 3.52
C ASN A 193 6.40 17.65 2.85
N PRO A 194 6.22 18.97 3.11
CA PRO A 194 6.99 20.01 2.44
C PRO A 194 8.50 19.91 2.67
N ARG A 195 8.94 19.50 3.89
CA ARG A 195 10.37 19.30 4.20
C ARG A 195 10.98 18.24 3.30
N LEU A 196 10.34 17.09 3.21
CA LEU A 196 10.80 15.99 2.36
C LEU A 196 10.77 16.36 0.87
N TYR A 197 9.75 17.10 0.43
CA TYR A 197 9.62 17.54 -0.96
C TYR A 197 10.68 18.58 -1.33
N ASN A 198 11.08 19.43 -0.40
CA ASN A 198 12.20 20.35 -0.59
C ASN A 198 13.51 19.59 -0.70
N TYR A 199 13.71 18.57 0.14
CA TYR A 199 14.94 17.78 0.16
C TYR A 199 15.18 16.98 -1.13
N LEU A 200 14.13 16.71 -1.94
CA LEU A 200 14.30 16.10 -3.28
C LEU A 200 15.20 16.94 -4.20
N GLU A 201 15.22 18.27 -4.02
CA GLU A 201 15.98 19.17 -4.89
C GLU A 201 17.51 18.96 -4.80
N ASP A 202 17.98 18.37 -3.71
CA ASP A 202 19.41 18.13 -3.47
C ASP A 202 19.98 16.95 -4.27
N PHE A 203 19.12 16.18 -4.96
CA PHE A 203 19.53 14.95 -5.66
C PHE A 203 19.37 15.06 -7.17
N ALA A 204 20.49 15.12 -7.88
CA ALA A 204 20.56 15.28 -9.33
C ALA A 204 19.80 14.17 -10.10
N ASP A 205 19.73 12.96 -9.57
CA ASP A 205 19.09 11.81 -10.22
C ASP A 205 17.55 11.96 -10.40
N PHE A 206 16.90 12.94 -9.74
CA PHE A 206 15.49 13.28 -9.97
C PHE A 206 15.28 14.30 -11.09
N TYR A 207 16.33 14.87 -11.64
CA TYR A 207 16.29 15.74 -12.81
C TYR A 207 16.60 14.96 -14.09
N PRO A 208 16.08 15.40 -15.25
CA PRO A 208 16.36 14.72 -16.50
C PRO A 208 17.82 14.87 -16.91
N ASP A 209 18.36 13.82 -17.50
CA ASP A 209 19.65 13.87 -18.16
C ASP A 209 19.57 14.64 -19.50
N GLN A 210 20.69 14.73 -20.22
CA GLN A 210 20.77 15.42 -21.52
C GLN A 210 19.83 14.84 -22.61
N ASN A 211 19.33 13.60 -22.42
CA ASN A 211 18.38 12.94 -23.31
C ASN A 211 16.93 13.04 -22.79
N GLY A 212 16.70 13.73 -21.68
CA GLY A 212 15.40 13.85 -21.03
C GLY A 212 15.00 12.62 -20.21
N HIS A 213 15.91 11.69 -19.91
CA HIS A 213 15.62 10.53 -19.09
C HIS A 213 15.78 10.84 -17.61
N LEU A 214 14.83 10.35 -16.82
CA LEU A 214 14.88 10.39 -15.36
C LEU A 214 15.43 9.05 -14.83
N LYS A 215 16.46 9.10 -14.01
CA LYS A 215 16.98 7.90 -13.32
C LYS A 215 16.14 7.55 -12.11
N LYS A 216 15.68 8.55 -11.38
CA LYS A 216 14.78 8.42 -10.24
C LYS A 216 13.42 9.04 -10.57
N HIS A 217 12.36 8.32 -10.30
CA HIS A 217 10.98 8.74 -10.55
C HIS A 217 10.22 8.97 -9.25
N ILE A 218 9.17 9.79 -9.31
CA ILE A 218 8.24 9.97 -8.19
C ILE A 218 6.90 9.35 -8.53
N ILE A 219 6.42 8.48 -7.64
CA ILE A 219 5.05 7.98 -7.60
C ILE A 219 4.35 8.63 -6.40
N LEU A 220 3.24 9.34 -6.64
CA LEU A 220 2.39 9.83 -5.58
C LEU A 220 1.22 8.87 -5.36
N LYS A 221 1.08 8.34 -4.15
CA LYS A 221 -0.15 7.67 -3.74
C LYS A 221 -1.17 8.75 -3.37
N VAL A 222 -2.36 8.64 -3.94
CA VAL A 222 -3.39 9.68 -3.86
C VAL A 222 -4.76 9.06 -3.65
N SER A 223 -5.65 9.84 -3.03
CA SER A 223 -7.02 9.44 -2.74
C SER A 223 -8.07 10.40 -3.31
N ASP A 224 -7.65 11.48 -3.96
CA ASP A 224 -8.49 12.42 -4.68
C ASP A 224 -7.67 13.25 -5.67
N PHE A 225 -8.35 13.77 -6.70
CA PHE A 225 -7.72 14.52 -7.78
C PHE A 225 -7.13 15.85 -7.30
N ARG A 226 -7.87 16.59 -6.47
CA ARG A 226 -7.45 17.93 -6.02
C ARG A 226 -6.16 17.87 -5.22
N SER A 227 -6.09 16.96 -4.26
CA SER A 227 -4.89 16.76 -3.44
C SER A 227 -3.70 16.29 -4.28
N ALA A 228 -3.93 15.38 -5.22
CA ALA A 228 -2.93 14.90 -6.17
C ALA A 228 -2.34 16.07 -6.99
N PHE A 229 -3.20 16.90 -7.55
CA PHE A 229 -2.81 18.01 -8.41
C PHE A 229 -2.03 19.09 -7.66
N ILE A 230 -2.46 19.44 -6.42
CA ILE A 230 -1.74 20.39 -5.57
C ILE A 230 -0.32 19.90 -5.27
N GLN A 231 -0.17 18.63 -4.89
CA GLN A 231 1.14 18.03 -4.59
C GLN A 231 2.04 17.99 -5.82
N ALA A 232 1.48 17.61 -6.98
CA ALA A 232 2.23 17.56 -8.23
C ALA A 232 2.67 18.96 -8.70
N LYS A 233 1.82 19.98 -8.58
CA LYS A 233 2.20 21.39 -8.84
C LYS A 233 3.34 21.85 -7.93
N TYR A 234 3.30 21.47 -6.66
CA TYR A 234 4.37 21.82 -5.72
C TYR A 234 5.71 21.22 -6.17
N LEU A 235 5.73 19.94 -6.57
CA LEU A 235 6.92 19.27 -7.07
C LEU A 235 7.36 19.82 -8.43
N ALA A 236 6.43 20.04 -9.36
CA ALA A 236 6.74 20.59 -10.70
C ALA A 236 7.41 21.97 -10.61
N LYS A 237 6.97 22.86 -9.71
CA LYS A 237 7.61 24.17 -9.45
C LYS A 237 9.06 24.05 -8.95
N LYS A 238 9.49 22.87 -8.49
CA LYS A 238 10.85 22.56 -8.06
C LYS A 238 11.68 21.87 -9.14
N GLY A 239 11.09 21.62 -10.31
CA GLY A 239 11.71 20.84 -11.39
C GLY A 239 11.71 19.34 -11.10
N ILE A 240 10.81 18.84 -10.25
CA ILE A 240 10.62 17.43 -9.95
C ILE A 240 9.35 16.93 -10.63
N TRP A 241 9.49 15.92 -11.51
CA TRP A 241 8.36 15.36 -12.24
C TRP A 241 7.69 14.23 -11.48
N VAL A 242 6.35 14.26 -11.38
CA VAL A 242 5.56 13.14 -10.92
C VAL A 242 5.32 12.20 -12.09
N SER A 243 5.93 11.02 -12.05
CA SER A 243 5.84 10.03 -13.13
C SER A 243 4.61 9.13 -13.04
N GLU A 244 3.98 9.04 -11.86
CA GLU A 244 2.78 8.23 -11.67
C GLU A 244 1.91 8.78 -10.53
N PHE A 245 0.60 8.86 -10.78
CA PHE A 245 -0.41 8.92 -9.72
C PHE A 245 -0.95 7.53 -9.47
N ARG A 246 -0.81 7.05 -8.23
CA ARG A 246 -1.31 5.75 -7.78
C ARG A 246 -2.52 5.96 -6.89
N ILE A 247 -3.71 5.78 -7.47
CA ILE A 247 -4.99 6.04 -6.81
C ILE A 247 -5.31 4.87 -5.89
N GLU A 248 -5.60 5.15 -4.61
CA GLU A 248 -5.92 4.15 -3.60
C GLU A 248 -7.41 4.16 -3.26
N SER A 249 -8.06 3.00 -3.34
CA SER A 249 -9.39 2.75 -2.77
C SER A 249 -9.32 2.61 -1.25
N GLY A 250 -10.44 2.83 -0.57
CA GLY A 250 -10.62 2.52 0.86
C GLY A 250 -10.42 1.04 1.21
N LEU A 251 -10.50 0.16 0.23
CA LEU A 251 -10.23 -1.29 0.35
C LEU A 251 -8.75 -1.66 0.21
N ASN A 252 -7.86 -0.67 0.27
CA ASN A 252 -6.43 -0.89 0.05
C ASN A 252 -5.84 -1.87 1.07
N CYS A 253 -4.86 -2.65 0.61
CA CYS A 253 -4.00 -3.48 1.45
C CYS A 253 -2.77 -2.67 1.87
N GLY A 254 -2.41 -2.74 3.13
CA GLY A 254 -1.16 -2.10 3.58
C GLY A 254 -1.35 -0.86 4.43
N GLY A 255 -2.23 -0.90 5.37
CA GLY A 255 -2.21 0.03 6.48
C GLY A 255 -3.47 0.86 6.68
N HIS A 256 -3.36 2.15 6.44
CA HIS A 256 -4.42 3.09 6.80
C HIS A 256 -5.63 2.95 5.87
N ALA A 257 -6.83 2.87 6.48
CA ALA A 257 -8.12 2.85 5.80
C ALA A 257 -8.68 4.27 5.64
N PHE A 258 -9.64 4.43 4.73
CA PHE A 258 -10.35 5.70 4.50
C PHE A 258 -9.44 6.89 4.23
N ALA A 259 -8.80 6.86 3.08
CA ALA A 259 -7.98 7.96 2.61
C ALA A 259 -8.80 9.20 2.18
N THR A 260 -10.14 9.11 2.04
CA THR A 260 -11.02 10.18 1.57
C THR A 260 -12.07 10.59 2.60
N ASP A 261 -12.66 11.79 2.41
CA ASP A 261 -13.80 12.29 3.19
C ASP A 261 -15.15 11.76 2.66
N GLY A 262 -15.22 10.54 2.17
CA GLY A 262 -16.42 9.93 1.58
C GLY A 262 -16.45 9.93 0.06
N PHE A 263 -15.37 10.34 -0.62
CA PHE A 263 -15.25 10.17 -2.05
C PHE A 263 -15.02 8.71 -2.41
N LEU A 264 -15.83 8.18 -3.33
CA LEU A 264 -15.71 6.82 -3.82
C LEU A 264 -14.76 6.75 -5.02
N LEU A 265 -14.17 5.58 -5.22
CA LEU A 265 -13.12 5.34 -6.21
C LEU A 265 -13.57 5.67 -7.65
N GLY A 266 -14.77 5.24 -8.05
CA GLY A 266 -15.27 5.45 -9.41
C GLY A 266 -15.31 6.92 -9.83
N PRO A 267 -15.97 7.82 -9.07
CA PRO A 267 -15.94 9.26 -9.35
C PRO A 267 -14.52 9.86 -9.39
N ILE A 268 -13.62 9.40 -8.52
CA ILE A 268 -12.23 9.85 -8.50
C ILE A 268 -11.52 9.45 -9.81
N LEU A 269 -11.67 8.19 -10.23
CA LEU A 269 -11.08 7.70 -11.49
C LEU A 269 -11.62 8.46 -12.70
N GLU A 270 -12.93 8.76 -12.72
CA GLU A 270 -13.55 9.53 -13.80
C GLU A 270 -12.99 10.96 -13.85
N GLU A 271 -12.75 11.59 -12.70
CA GLU A 271 -12.14 12.90 -12.63
C GLU A 271 -10.70 12.89 -13.17
N PHE A 272 -9.89 11.90 -12.81
CA PHE A 272 -8.54 11.73 -13.35
C PHE A 272 -8.57 11.50 -14.86
N LYS A 273 -9.47 10.65 -15.37
CA LYS A 273 -9.63 10.37 -16.79
C LYS A 273 -10.00 11.63 -17.59
N THR A 274 -11.01 12.37 -17.13
CA THR A 274 -11.54 13.54 -17.86
C THR A 274 -10.63 14.76 -17.82
N LYS A 275 -9.84 14.91 -16.73
CA LYS A 275 -8.95 16.07 -16.54
C LYS A 275 -7.47 15.75 -16.82
N LYS A 276 -7.15 14.57 -17.34
CA LYS A 276 -5.75 14.11 -17.54
C LYS A 276 -4.95 15.08 -18.39
N ASP A 277 -5.49 15.50 -19.55
CA ASP A 277 -4.74 16.31 -20.52
C ASP A 277 -4.54 17.76 -20.02
N GLU A 278 -5.56 18.33 -19.36
CA GLU A 278 -5.45 19.66 -18.72
C GLU A 278 -4.40 19.63 -17.62
N MET A 279 -4.48 18.65 -16.72
CA MET A 279 -3.52 18.44 -15.64
C MET A 279 -2.09 18.29 -16.19
N LEU A 280 -1.90 17.47 -17.21
CA LEU A 280 -0.60 17.20 -17.81
C LEU A 280 0.01 18.47 -18.40
N SER A 281 -0.79 19.26 -19.11
CA SER A 281 -0.35 20.50 -19.75
C SER A 281 0.08 21.55 -18.70
N GLU A 282 -0.70 21.71 -17.63
CA GLU A 282 -0.37 22.66 -16.57
C GLU A 282 0.87 22.22 -15.77
N LEU A 283 0.97 20.94 -15.43
CA LEU A 283 2.14 20.39 -14.73
C LEU A 283 3.42 20.54 -15.57
N PHE A 284 3.33 20.30 -16.88
CA PHE A 284 4.49 20.41 -17.75
C PHE A 284 4.96 21.87 -17.88
N ALA A 285 4.06 22.82 -18.01
CA ALA A 285 4.41 24.25 -18.06
C ALA A 285 5.18 24.69 -16.79
N LEU A 286 4.70 24.29 -15.60
CA LEU A 286 5.37 24.57 -14.33
C LEU A 286 6.74 23.88 -14.22
N TYR A 287 6.80 22.63 -14.64
CA TYR A 287 8.02 21.82 -14.62
C TYR A 287 9.10 22.40 -15.54
N GLN A 288 8.73 22.69 -16.79
CA GLN A 288 9.64 23.29 -17.77
C GLN A 288 10.17 24.64 -17.31
N ALA A 289 9.30 25.53 -16.79
CA ALA A 289 9.71 26.80 -16.25
C ALA A 289 10.73 26.65 -15.10
N ALA A 290 10.53 25.69 -14.22
CA ALA A 290 11.46 25.42 -13.12
C ALA A 290 12.79 24.83 -13.61
N LEU A 291 12.80 23.96 -14.62
CA LEU A 291 14.02 23.40 -15.20
C LEU A 291 14.87 24.44 -15.94
N ILE A 292 14.25 25.38 -16.63
CA ILE A 292 14.94 26.51 -17.29
C ILE A 292 15.76 27.30 -16.25
N THR A 293 15.24 27.55 -15.05
CA THR A 293 15.99 28.24 -13.98
C THR A 293 17.23 27.46 -13.52
N LYS A 294 17.25 26.15 -13.77
CA LYS A 294 18.37 25.24 -13.45
C LYS A 294 19.26 24.97 -14.69
N SER A 295 19.05 25.71 -15.79
CA SER A 295 19.77 25.50 -17.06
C SER A 295 19.56 24.12 -17.68
N ILE A 296 18.40 23.51 -17.44
CA ILE A 296 17.98 22.24 -18.05
C ILE A 296 16.86 22.54 -19.03
N ASP A 297 17.05 22.18 -20.30
CA ASP A 297 16.02 22.34 -21.34
C ASP A 297 15.45 20.97 -21.71
N ILE A 298 14.12 20.89 -21.79
CA ILE A 298 13.39 19.70 -22.23
C ILE A 298 12.30 20.09 -23.22
N ALA A 299 12.31 19.42 -24.38
CA ALA A 299 11.33 19.63 -25.44
C ALA A 299 10.12 18.68 -25.34
N LYS A 300 10.24 17.57 -24.62
CA LYS A 300 9.22 16.52 -24.56
C LYS A 300 8.67 16.34 -23.15
N ILE A 301 7.35 16.26 -23.06
CA ILE A 301 6.66 15.93 -21.81
C ILE A 301 7.10 14.53 -21.33
N PRO A 302 7.64 14.39 -20.12
CA PRO A 302 7.94 13.07 -19.56
C PRO A 302 6.66 12.25 -19.37
N ALA A 303 6.79 10.92 -19.42
CA ALA A 303 5.63 10.05 -19.22
C ALA A 303 4.97 10.29 -17.86
N LEU A 304 3.62 10.30 -17.86
CA LEU A 304 2.78 10.33 -16.67
C LEU A 304 1.82 9.14 -16.73
N ARG A 305 1.86 8.30 -15.71
CA ARG A 305 0.98 7.15 -15.57
C ARG A 305 -0.10 7.42 -14.53
N ILE A 306 -1.26 6.82 -14.73
CA ILE A 306 -2.35 6.76 -13.74
C ILE A 306 -2.60 5.29 -13.44
N THR A 307 -2.44 4.88 -12.20
CA THR A 307 -2.66 3.50 -11.75
C THR A 307 -3.64 3.48 -10.60
N VAL A 308 -4.27 2.35 -10.35
CA VAL A 308 -5.27 2.17 -9.29
C VAL A 308 -4.98 0.92 -8.48
N GLN A 309 -5.20 0.96 -7.17
CA GLN A 309 -5.03 -0.20 -6.29
C GLN A 309 -6.07 -0.24 -5.17
N GLY A 310 -6.35 -1.45 -4.69
CA GLY A 310 -7.23 -1.71 -3.56
C GLY A 310 -8.60 -2.24 -3.95
N GLY A 311 -8.97 -3.38 -3.38
CA GLY A 311 -10.28 -4.01 -3.54
C GLY A 311 -10.48 -4.84 -4.81
N ILE A 312 -9.58 -4.79 -5.78
CA ILE A 312 -9.68 -5.58 -7.03
C ILE A 312 -9.60 -7.07 -6.68
N GLY A 313 -10.55 -7.85 -7.13
CA GLY A 313 -10.64 -9.27 -6.81
C GLY A 313 -10.92 -10.19 -7.98
N THR A 314 -11.28 -9.67 -9.15
CA THR A 314 -11.58 -10.47 -10.35
C THR A 314 -10.92 -9.88 -11.59
N ALA A 315 -10.71 -10.73 -12.61
CA ALA A 315 -10.20 -10.29 -13.91
C ALA A 315 -11.15 -9.31 -14.61
N GLN A 316 -12.46 -9.45 -14.39
CA GLN A 316 -13.48 -8.56 -14.97
C GLN A 316 -13.39 -7.15 -14.36
N GLU A 317 -13.16 -7.04 -13.05
CA GLU A 317 -12.91 -5.76 -12.39
C GLU A 317 -11.62 -5.11 -12.90
N ASP A 318 -10.55 -5.88 -13.04
CA ASP A 318 -9.27 -5.43 -13.59
C ASP A 318 -9.43 -4.88 -15.03
N GLU A 319 -10.05 -5.67 -15.89
CA GLU A 319 -10.31 -5.29 -17.27
C GLU A 319 -11.18 -4.02 -17.38
N PHE A 320 -12.21 -3.93 -16.52
CA PHE A 320 -13.07 -2.74 -16.48
C PHE A 320 -12.28 -1.48 -16.11
N LEU A 321 -11.42 -1.56 -15.11
CA LEU A 321 -10.56 -0.43 -14.71
C LEU A 321 -9.63 0.00 -15.84
N LEU A 322 -8.99 -0.96 -16.52
CA LEU A 322 -8.08 -0.69 -17.63
C LEU A 322 -8.79 -0.09 -18.84
N LYS A 323 -9.97 -0.61 -19.21
CA LYS A 323 -10.69 -0.20 -20.43
C LYS A 323 -11.57 1.03 -20.21
N HIS A 324 -12.37 1.05 -19.15
CA HIS A 324 -13.32 2.13 -18.90
C HIS A 324 -12.64 3.40 -18.40
N TYR A 325 -11.81 3.27 -17.35
CA TYR A 325 -11.11 4.42 -16.79
C TYR A 325 -9.77 4.72 -17.46
N GLN A 326 -9.32 3.86 -18.37
CA GLN A 326 -8.07 4.02 -19.12
C GLN A 326 -6.85 4.19 -18.19
N VAL A 327 -6.85 3.47 -17.07
CA VAL A 327 -5.68 3.43 -16.20
C VAL A 327 -4.57 2.62 -16.84
N ASP A 328 -3.33 3.00 -16.56
CA ASP A 328 -2.13 2.38 -17.17
C ASP A 328 -1.78 1.02 -16.55
N ALA A 329 -2.19 0.76 -15.31
CA ALA A 329 -2.03 -0.53 -14.63
C ALA A 329 -2.85 -0.57 -13.33
N THR A 330 -3.02 -1.77 -12.79
CA THR A 330 -3.70 -2.04 -11.52
C THR A 330 -2.72 -2.53 -10.45
N GLY A 331 -3.09 -2.39 -9.18
CA GLY A 331 -2.32 -2.89 -8.05
C GLY A 331 -3.05 -4.01 -7.31
N TRP A 332 -2.46 -5.21 -7.28
CA TRP A 332 -2.99 -6.38 -6.58
C TRP A 332 -2.20 -6.62 -5.30
N GLY A 333 -2.79 -6.33 -4.16
CA GLY A 333 -2.13 -6.39 -2.85
C GLY A 333 -2.53 -7.61 -2.02
N SER A 334 -3.73 -7.57 -1.41
CA SER A 334 -4.19 -8.55 -0.44
C SER A 334 -4.02 -10.01 -0.88
N PRO A 335 -4.40 -10.42 -2.10
CA PRO A 335 -4.29 -11.82 -2.51
C PRO A 335 -2.85 -12.35 -2.50
N PHE A 336 -1.87 -11.49 -2.76
CA PHE A 336 -0.46 -11.88 -2.74
C PHE A 336 0.08 -12.20 -1.33
N LEU A 337 -0.64 -11.82 -0.25
CA LEU A 337 -0.31 -12.29 1.10
C LEU A 337 -0.47 -13.82 1.25
N LEU A 338 -1.29 -14.43 0.40
CA LEU A 338 -1.48 -15.89 0.33
C LEU A 338 -0.58 -16.58 -0.69
N VAL A 339 0.44 -15.88 -1.23
CA VAL A 339 1.40 -16.42 -2.20
C VAL A 339 2.81 -16.45 -1.60
N PRO A 340 3.24 -17.53 -0.94
CA PRO A 340 4.55 -17.61 -0.27
C PRO A 340 5.77 -17.43 -1.18
N GLU A 341 5.61 -17.65 -2.49
CA GLU A 341 6.64 -17.37 -3.51
C GLU A 341 6.92 -15.87 -3.66
N VAL A 342 6.01 -15.00 -3.18
CA VAL A 342 6.04 -13.54 -3.39
C VAL A 342 6.26 -12.78 -2.08
N THR A 343 5.55 -13.15 -1.02
CA THR A 343 5.51 -12.40 0.24
C THR A 343 6.12 -13.16 1.42
N ASN A 344 6.42 -12.43 2.48
CA ASN A 344 7.04 -12.94 3.69
C ASN A 344 6.04 -13.14 4.84
N VAL A 345 4.93 -13.81 4.58
CA VAL A 345 3.99 -14.23 5.62
C VAL A 345 4.51 -15.50 6.27
N ASP A 346 4.60 -15.54 7.61
CA ASP A 346 4.97 -16.74 8.36
C ASP A 346 3.86 -17.80 8.30
N GLU A 347 4.21 -19.05 8.53
CA GLU A 347 3.32 -20.19 8.33
C GLU A 347 2.06 -20.13 9.22
N HIS A 348 2.22 -19.74 10.49
CA HIS A 348 1.07 -19.62 11.40
C HIS A 348 0.10 -18.52 10.95
N THR A 349 0.62 -17.34 10.61
CA THR A 349 -0.19 -16.24 10.10
C THR A 349 -0.86 -16.64 8.78
N LEU A 350 -0.14 -17.35 7.90
CA LEU A 350 -0.68 -17.82 6.63
C LEU A 350 -1.88 -18.78 6.83
N GLN A 351 -1.76 -19.73 7.77
CA GLN A 351 -2.87 -20.62 8.13
C GLN A 351 -4.07 -19.87 8.69
N GLU A 352 -3.86 -18.89 9.58
CA GLU A 352 -4.96 -18.08 10.13
C GLU A 352 -5.67 -17.28 9.03
N LEU A 353 -4.94 -16.77 8.03
CA LEU A 353 -5.53 -16.05 6.89
C LEU A 353 -6.37 -16.95 5.99
N THR A 354 -5.96 -18.20 5.75
CA THR A 354 -6.73 -19.13 4.90
C THR A 354 -8.02 -19.63 5.55
N GLN A 355 -8.14 -19.55 6.87
CA GLN A 355 -9.32 -19.95 7.63
C GLN A 355 -10.22 -18.77 8.00
N ALA A 356 -9.84 -17.56 7.63
CA ALA A 356 -10.55 -16.34 7.98
C ALA A 356 -11.79 -16.13 7.09
N ASN A 357 -12.75 -15.41 7.64
CA ASN A 357 -13.94 -14.94 6.93
C ASN A 357 -14.09 -13.41 7.12
N GLU A 358 -15.10 -12.81 6.49
CA GLU A 358 -15.32 -11.37 6.53
C GLU A 358 -15.36 -10.80 7.96
N SER A 359 -15.95 -11.51 8.92
CA SER A 359 -16.07 -11.05 10.29
C SER A 359 -14.75 -10.96 11.05
N ASP A 360 -13.67 -11.59 10.53
CA ASP A 360 -12.32 -11.55 11.11
C ASP A 360 -11.56 -10.29 10.71
N TYR A 361 -12.02 -9.58 9.67
CA TYR A 361 -11.43 -8.33 9.19
C TYR A 361 -12.26 -7.15 9.69
N TYR A 362 -11.62 -6.12 10.19
CA TYR A 362 -12.31 -4.94 10.68
C TYR A 362 -11.45 -3.69 10.62
N VAL A 363 -12.11 -2.55 10.54
CA VAL A 363 -11.47 -1.25 10.64
C VAL A 363 -11.41 -0.83 12.10
N SER A 364 -10.20 -0.52 12.57
CA SER A 364 -9.91 -0.22 13.97
C SER A 364 -9.19 1.13 14.13
N ASN A 365 -9.18 1.65 15.36
CA ASN A 365 -8.31 2.75 15.77
C ASN A 365 -6.94 2.24 16.28
N SER A 366 -6.52 1.05 15.91
CA SER A 366 -5.29 0.43 16.42
C SER A 366 -4.01 1.20 16.09
N SER A 367 -4.03 2.05 15.05
CA SER A 367 -2.87 2.87 14.69
C SER A 367 -2.56 3.93 15.75
N PRO A 368 -1.30 4.02 16.23
CA PRO A 368 -0.86 5.10 17.11
C PRO A 368 -0.92 6.50 16.49
N LEU A 369 -1.02 6.59 15.17
CA LEU A 369 -1.14 7.86 14.43
C LEU A 369 -2.58 8.44 14.45
N GLY A 370 -3.54 7.76 15.08
CA GLY A 370 -4.93 8.20 15.11
C GLY A 370 -5.66 8.07 13.77
N VAL A 371 -5.11 7.32 12.82
CA VAL A 371 -5.72 7.03 11.52
C VAL A 371 -6.31 5.62 11.56
N LEU A 372 -7.48 5.44 10.97
CA LEU A 372 -8.12 4.13 10.88
C LEU A 372 -7.21 3.12 10.17
N PHE A 373 -7.25 1.88 10.63
CA PHE A 373 -6.33 0.84 10.22
C PHE A 373 -7.08 -0.48 9.98
N ASN A 374 -6.86 -1.10 8.83
CA ASN A 374 -7.36 -2.43 8.57
C ASN A 374 -6.68 -3.44 9.48
N ASN A 375 -7.43 -4.14 10.30
CA ASN A 375 -6.92 -5.07 11.29
C ASN A 375 -7.50 -6.48 11.10
N PHE A 376 -6.84 -7.46 11.72
CA PHE A 376 -7.18 -8.87 11.64
C PHE A 376 -7.32 -9.47 13.05
N LYS A 377 -8.53 -9.87 13.44
CA LYS A 377 -8.86 -10.35 14.80
C LYS A 377 -8.04 -11.57 15.21
N ARG A 378 -7.71 -12.44 14.27
CA ARG A 378 -7.00 -13.70 14.55
C ARG A 378 -5.48 -13.54 14.59
N SER A 379 -4.94 -12.33 14.36
CA SER A 379 -3.51 -12.08 14.44
C SER A 379 -2.97 -12.34 15.84
N SER A 380 -1.73 -12.86 15.94
CA SER A 380 -1.10 -13.10 17.24
C SER A 380 -0.83 -11.82 18.03
N ALA A 381 -0.69 -10.67 17.36
CA ALA A 381 -0.60 -9.36 18.02
C ALA A 381 -1.93 -8.95 18.69
N GLU A 382 -3.06 -9.24 18.06
CA GLU A 382 -4.37 -8.98 18.65
C GLU A 382 -4.64 -9.91 19.85
N LYS A 383 -4.33 -11.19 19.72
CA LYS A 383 -4.38 -12.15 20.84
C LYS A 383 -3.52 -11.67 22.01
N GLN A 384 -2.28 -11.24 21.75
CA GLN A 384 -1.37 -10.71 22.77
C GLN A 384 -1.89 -9.40 23.41
N ARG A 385 -2.53 -8.52 22.64
CA ARG A 385 -3.16 -7.29 23.16
C ARG A 385 -4.23 -7.62 24.20
N LEU A 386 -5.15 -8.51 23.86
CA LEU A 386 -6.22 -8.95 24.77
C LEU A 386 -5.67 -9.63 26.03
N GLU A 387 -4.66 -10.48 25.90
CA GLU A 387 -4.01 -11.09 27.07
C GLU A 387 -3.35 -10.05 27.99
N ARG A 388 -2.75 -9.00 27.44
CA ARG A 388 -2.14 -7.92 28.24
C ARG A 388 -3.21 -7.12 28.98
N ILE A 389 -4.36 -6.88 28.39
CA ILE A 389 -5.51 -6.23 29.01
C ILE A 389 -6.03 -7.12 30.16
N ALA A 390 -6.26 -8.42 29.91
CA ALA A 390 -6.73 -9.36 30.94
C ALA A 390 -5.77 -9.48 32.14
N LYS A 391 -4.45 -9.33 31.91
CA LYS A 391 -3.42 -9.29 32.96
C LYS A 391 -3.29 -7.91 33.65
N GLY A 392 -4.17 -6.93 33.37
CA GLY A 392 -4.10 -5.58 33.93
C GLY A 392 -2.86 -4.77 33.50
N ARG A 393 -2.20 -5.17 32.41
CA ARG A 393 -0.97 -4.53 31.92
C ARG A 393 -1.06 -4.22 30.40
N PRO A 394 -2.04 -3.42 29.97
CA PRO A 394 -2.22 -3.10 28.56
C PRO A 394 -1.03 -2.37 27.96
N GLY A 395 -0.94 -2.37 26.66
CA GLY A 395 0.10 -1.69 25.89
C GLY A 395 1.41 -2.48 25.73
N SER A 396 2.30 -1.96 24.89
CA SER A 396 3.58 -2.59 24.52
C SER A 396 4.79 -1.88 25.13
N PRO A 397 5.98 -2.52 25.20
CA PRO A 397 7.22 -1.89 25.67
C PRO A 397 7.72 -0.74 24.77
N CYS A 398 7.25 -0.63 23.52
CA CYS A 398 7.60 0.40 22.53
C CYS A 398 9.14 0.53 22.29
N LYS A 399 9.79 -0.55 21.88
CA LYS A 399 11.25 -0.60 21.69
C LYS A 399 11.74 0.17 20.46
N LYS A 400 11.05 0.06 19.29
CA LYS A 400 11.48 0.68 18.02
C LYS A 400 11.21 2.18 17.95
N LYS A 401 10.19 2.69 18.63
CA LYS A 401 9.87 4.12 18.76
C LYS A 401 9.65 4.87 17.43
N TYR A 402 9.19 4.19 16.34
CA TYR A 402 8.91 4.87 15.05
C TYR A 402 7.67 5.75 15.08
N LEU A 403 6.67 5.41 15.90
CA LEU A 403 5.37 6.11 15.99
C LEU A 403 5.21 6.88 17.31
N VAL A 404 6.28 7.48 17.81
CA VAL A 404 6.24 8.33 19.00
C VAL A 404 5.91 9.76 18.60
N SER A 405 4.75 10.25 19.02
CA SER A 405 4.28 11.60 18.65
C SER A 405 3.43 12.28 19.71
N ASN A 406 3.03 11.56 20.78
CA ASN A 406 2.13 12.09 21.80
C ASN A 406 2.88 12.68 22.99
N THR A 407 2.58 13.94 23.33
CA THR A 407 3.17 14.70 24.44
C THR A 407 2.18 15.04 25.55
N GLU A 408 1.02 14.38 25.60
CA GLU A 408 -0.05 14.67 26.57
C GLU A 408 0.43 14.52 28.04
N PHE A 409 1.29 13.55 28.31
CA PHE A 409 1.75 13.23 29.67
C PHE A 409 3.23 13.43 29.92
N THR A 410 4.01 13.67 28.86
CA THR A 410 5.48 13.71 28.96
C THR A 410 6.03 14.78 28.03
N ALA A 411 7.12 15.47 28.44
CA ALA A 411 7.81 16.43 27.58
C ALA A 411 8.39 15.74 26.32
N GLU A 412 9.00 14.56 26.50
CA GLU A 412 9.43 13.74 25.38
C GLU A 412 8.25 12.95 24.82
N PRO A 413 8.10 12.88 23.48
CA PRO A 413 6.97 12.17 22.86
C PRO A 413 6.97 10.68 23.22
N ILE A 414 5.80 10.14 23.50
CA ILE A 414 5.57 8.69 23.69
C ILE A 414 4.53 8.17 22.70
N CYS A 415 4.53 6.85 22.51
CA CYS A 415 3.58 6.20 21.61
C CYS A 415 2.27 5.87 22.33
N THR A 416 1.11 6.16 21.75
CA THR A 416 -0.20 5.84 22.34
C THR A 416 -0.45 4.33 22.50
N ALA A 417 0.26 3.46 21.76
CA ALA A 417 0.24 2.02 21.97
C ALA A 417 1.23 1.54 23.05
N SER A 418 1.97 2.46 23.68
CA SER A 418 2.93 2.09 24.74
C SER A 418 2.21 1.80 26.06
N ARG A 419 2.81 0.91 26.86
CA ARG A 419 2.36 0.63 28.22
C ARG A 419 2.37 1.90 29.09
N GLN A 420 3.35 2.77 28.90
CA GLN A 420 3.47 4.03 29.62
C GLN A 420 2.26 4.92 29.34
N TYR A 421 1.95 5.19 28.07
CA TYR A 421 0.82 6.04 27.71
C TYR A 421 -0.51 5.44 28.19
N GLN A 422 -0.75 4.16 27.91
CA GLN A 422 -2.02 3.53 28.26
C GLN A 422 -2.25 3.50 29.77
N ASN A 423 -1.22 3.27 30.57
CA ASN A 423 -1.33 3.32 32.03
C ASN A 423 -1.68 4.73 32.53
N LEU A 424 -1.01 5.78 32.02
CA LEU A 424 -1.27 7.17 32.40
C LEU A 424 -2.70 7.59 31.98
N LYS A 425 -3.10 7.24 30.76
CA LYS A 425 -4.43 7.59 30.23
C LYS A 425 -5.56 6.87 30.97
N ILE A 426 -5.39 5.60 31.30
CA ILE A 426 -6.38 4.83 32.08
C ILE A 426 -6.54 5.43 33.48
N ARG A 427 -5.45 5.80 34.16
CA ARG A 427 -5.53 6.51 35.46
C ARG A 427 -6.28 7.82 35.37
N GLN A 428 -6.02 8.60 34.32
CA GLN A 428 -6.77 9.84 34.07
C GLN A 428 -8.25 9.56 33.89
N ILE A 429 -8.64 8.58 33.04
CA ILE A 429 -10.06 8.20 32.83
C ILE A 429 -10.71 7.74 34.13
N GLN A 430 -10.01 6.99 34.98
CA GLN A 430 -10.51 6.53 36.27
C GLN A 430 -10.78 7.66 37.26
N SER A 431 -10.10 8.80 37.13
CA SER A 431 -10.32 9.98 37.96
C SER A 431 -11.44 10.90 37.49
N LEU A 432 -12.01 10.67 36.31
CA LEU A 432 -13.11 11.44 35.76
C LEU A 432 -14.46 10.96 36.35
N ASP A 433 -15.40 11.89 36.47
CA ASP A 433 -16.81 11.59 36.84
C ASP A 433 -17.56 11.11 35.60
N LEU A 434 -17.48 9.81 35.34
CA LEU A 434 -18.06 9.13 34.19
C LEU A 434 -18.92 7.96 34.65
N THR A 435 -19.97 7.65 33.92
CA THR A 435 -20.71 6.41 34.09
C THR A 435 -19.80 5.19 33.83
N ALA A 436 -20.20 4.04 34.33
CA ALA A 436 -19.47 2.78 34.15
C ALA A 436 -19.28 2.46 32.65
N THR A 437 -20.32 2.67 31.84
CA THR A 437 -20.30 2.44 30.37
C THR A 437 -19.36 3.39 29.66
N GLU A 438 -19.46 4.70 29.93
CA GLU A 438 -18.56 5.69 29.31
C GLU A 438 -17.10 5.45 29.67
N ARG A 439 -16.84 5.07 30.92
CA ARG A 439 -15.49 4.73 31.37
C ARG A 439 -14.93 3.52 30.64
N GLU A 440 -15.74 2.47 30.50
CA GLU A 440 -15.35 1.27 29.77
C GLU A 440 -15.09 1.56 28.29
N GLU A 441 -15.95 2.31 27.62
CA GLU A 441 -15.77 2.73 26.23
C GLU A 441 -14.47 3.51 26.02
N GLN A 442 -14.17 4.47 26.91
CA GLN A 442 -12.92 5.24 26.81
C GLN A 442 -11.68 4.37 27.05
N ILE A 443 -11.72 3.45 28.03
CA ILE A 443 -10.64 2.51 28.28
C ILE A 443 -10.43 1.58 27.07
N ASN A 444 -11.50 1.08 26.48
CA ASN A 444 -11.45 0.24 25.28
C ASN A 444 -10.83 0.99 24.11
N SER A 445 -11.18 2.26 23.89
CA SER A 445 -10.58 3.10 22.86
C SER A 445 -9.07 3.29 23.06
N VAL A 446 -8.62 3.47 24.31
CA VAL A 446 -7.18 3.61 24.64
C VAL A 446 -6.45 2.30 24.42
N THR A 447 -7.02 1.18 24.86
CA THR A 447 -6.37 -0.14 24.81
C THR A 447 -6.48 -0.83 23.46
N GLU A 448 -7.25 -0.27 22.50
CA GLU A 448 -7.32 -0.73 21.11
C GLU A 448 -5.99 -0.53 20.36
N LYS A 449 -5.15 0.41 20.80
CA LYS A 449 -3.88 0.75 20.13
C LYS A 449 -2.88 -0.42 20.15
N LEU A 450 -2.32 -0.73 18.98
CA LEU A 450 -1.34 -1.80 18.74
C LEU A 450 0.07 -1.28 18.44
N CYS A 451 1.08 -2.04 18.83
CA CYS A 451 2.47 -1.79 18.43
C CYS A 451 2.71 -2.26 16.99
N LEU A 452 2.42 -1.40 16.02
CA LEU A 452 2.61 -1.71 14.60
C LEU A 452 4.09 -1.74 14.19
N CYS A 453 4.97 -0.97 14.87
CA CYS A 453 6.39 -0.89 14.54
C CYS A 453 7.13 -2.23 14.61
N GLU A 454 6.82 -3.05 15.61
CA GLU A 454 7.38 -4.41 15.73
C GLU A 454 6.54 -5.41 14.92
N GLY A 455 5.23 -5.42 15.15
CA GLY A 455 4.34 -6.46 14.64
C GLY A 455 4.33 -6.60 13.12
N LEU A 456 4.42 -5.50 12.37
CA LEU A 456 4.41 -5.52 10.89
C LEU A 456 5.72 -6.01 10.25
N SER A 457 6.80 -6.14 11.03
CA SER A 457 8.08 -6.70 10.57
C SER A 457 8.31 -8.13 11.07
N THR A 458 7.59 -8.55 12.13
CA THR A 458 7.84 -9.79 12.86
C THR A 458 7.66 -11.03 11.98
N SER A 459 6.62 -11.09 11.15
CA SER A 459 6.36 -12.21 10.25
C SER A 459 7.55 -12.50 9.32
N THR A 460 8.12 -11.47 8.69
CA THR A 460 9.31 -11.59 7.85
C THR A 460 10.51 -12.14 8.62
N LEU A 461 10.73 -11.62 9.82
CA LEU A 461 11.84 -12.06 10.67
C LEU A 461 11.67 -13.53 11.12
N ILE A 462 10.43 -13.98 11.40
CA ILE A 462 10.13 -15.39 11.70
C ILE A 462 10.42 -16.27 10.49
N LYS A 463 9.86 -15.91 9.30
CA LYS A 463 10.01 -16.68 8.06
C LYS A 463 11.48 -16.93 7.69
N HIS A 464 12.32 -15.91 7.86
CA HIS A 464 13.75 -16.00 7.57
C HIS A 464 14.62 -16.44 8.76
N LYS A 465 14.01 -16.81 9.92
CA LYS A 465 14.73 -17.20 11.15
C LYS A 465 15.70 -16.13 11.66
N LEU A 466 15.32 -14.87 11.50
CA LEU A 466 16.11 -13.69 11.89
C LEU A 466 15.64 -13.07 13.21
N LEU A 467 14.53 -13.55 13.79
CA LEU A 467 14.02 -13.08 15.07
C LEU A 467 14.79 -13.73 16.22
N THR A 468 15.14 -12.91 17.21
CA THR A 468 15.83 -13.40 18.42
C THR A 468 14.82 -13.80 19.50
N THR A 469 15.22 -14.66 20.43
CA THR A 469 14.35 -15.14 21.54
C THR A 469 13.88 -14.02 22.49
N LYS A 470 14.61 -12.90 22.54
CA LYS A 470 14.28 -11.74 23.40
C LYS A 470 13.32 -10.74 22.74
N GLU A 471 13.01 -10.93 21.47
CA GLU A 471 12.12 -10.05 20.71
C GLU A 471 10.66 -10.49 20.82
N ASN A 472 9.75 -9.59 20.45
CA ASN A 472 8.33 -9.91 20.43
C ASN A 472 7.99 -10.75 19.20
N HIS A 473 7.38 -11.92 19.42
CA HIS A 473 6.97 -12.85 18.36
C HIS A 473 5.54 -12.60 17.85
N ALA A 474 4.85 -11.59 18.38
CA ALA A 474 3.49 -11.28 17.97
C ALA A 474 3.46 -10.55 16.62
N VAL A 475 2.76 -11.11 15.67
CA VAL A 475 2.62 -10.63 14.29
C VAL A 475 1.38 -9.75 14.17
N SER A 476 1.58 -8.52 13.70
CA SER A 476 0.51 -7.65 13.19
C SER A 476 0.46 -7.76 11.68
N ILE A 477 -0.72 -7.92 11.13
CA ILE A 477 -0.94 -7.89 9.69
C ILE A 477 -2.13 -6.98 9.37
N CYS A 478 -2.03 -6.24 8.29
CA CYS A 478 -3.06 -5.34 7.78
C CYS A 478 -3.52 -5.80 6.40
N PRO A 479 -4.22 -6.93 6.31
CA PRO A 479 -4.78 -7.37 5.07
C PRO A 479 -5.92 -6.44 4.69
N GLY A 480 -6.03 -6.04 3.44
CA GLY A 480 -7.25 -5.39 2.98
C GLY A 480 -8.45 -6.36 3.14
N PRO A 481 -9.67 -5.86 3.35
CA PRO A 481 -10.85 -6.72 3.57
C PRO A 481 -11.12 -7.68 2.40
N ASN A 482 -10.62 -7.36 1.20
CA ASN A 482 -10.72 -8.22 0.02
C ASN A 482 -10.07 -9.61 0.20
N LEU A 483 -9.17 -9.78 1.18
CA LEU A 483 -8.54 -11.07 1.46
C LEU A 483 -9.53 -12.12 1.99
N ALA A 484 -10.63 -11.71 2.61
CA ALA A 484 -11.66 -12.59 3.14
C ALA A 484 -12.24 -13.59 2.11
N TRP A 485 -12.15 -13.24 0.83
CA TRP A 485 -12.67 -14.04 -0.27
C TRP A 485 -11.71 -15.10 -0.78
N PHE A 486 -10.42 -15.03 -0.40
CA PHE A 486 -9.39 -15.98 -0.80
C PHE A 486 -9.07 -16.93 0.37
N SER A 487 -9.32 -18.23 0.19
CA SER A 487 -9.31 -19.21 1.28
C SER A 487 -8.20 -20.28 1.18
N LYS A 488 -7.23 -20.10 0.28
CA LYS A 488 -6.16 -21.08 0.04
C LYS A 488 -4.80 -20.40 -0.04
N VAL A 489 -3.74 -21.20 0.09
CA VAL A 489 -2.39 -20.81 -0.31
C VAL A 489 -2.27 -21.05 -1.81
N TYR A 490 -1.83 -20.02 -2.53
CA TYR A 490 -1.73 -20.04 -4.00
C TYR A 490 -0.28 -19.99 -4.45
N LYS A 491 -0.02 -20.54 -5.65
CA LYS A 491 1.22 -20.33 -6.37
C LYS A 491 1.19 -19.00 -7.14
N LEU A 492 2.38 -18.44 -7.43
CA LEU A 492 2.49 -17.22 -8.23
C LEU A 492 1.74 -17.36 -9.57
N LYS A 493 1.91 -18.51 -10.26
CA LYS A 493 1.23 -18.74 -11.54
C LYS A 493 -0.30 -18.74 -11.42
N GLU A 494 -0.84 -19.40 -10.40
CA GLU A 494 -2.30 -19.44 -10.15
C GLU A 494 -2.87 -18.04 -9.93
N MET A 495 -2.19 -17.22 -9.13
CA MET A 495 -2.62 -15.84 -8.88
C MET A 495 -2.53 -14.98 -10.15
N VAL A 496 -1.48 -15.11 -10.95
CA VAL A 496 -1.36 -14.37 -12.22
C VAL A 496 -2.37 -14.87 -13.25
N ASP A 497 -2.67 -16.18 -13.28
CA ASP A 497 -3.71 -16.75 -14.12
C ASP A 497 -5.11 -16.20 -13.76
N HIS A 498 -5.36 -15.99 -12.46
CA HIS A 498 -6.59 -15.36 -11.97
C HIS A 498 -6.68 -13.88 -12.38
N ILE A 499 -5.59 -13.11 -12.21
CA ILE A 499 -5.54 -11.69 -12.61
C ILE A 499 -5.86 -11.53 -14.09
N TYR A 500 -5.35 -12.44 -14.94
CA TYR A 500 -5.60 -12.39 -16.39
C TYR A 500 -6.80 -13.22 -16.88
N GLY A 501 -7.65 -13.70 -15.98
CA GLY A 501 -8.89 -14.42 -16.32
C GLY A 501 -8.70 -15.79 -16.94
N ARG A 502 -7.50 -16.40 -16.82
CA ARG A 502 -7.25 -17.78 -17.27
C ARG A 502 -7.86 -18.83 -16.35
N VAL A 503 -7.97 -18.49 -15.09
CA VAL A 503 -8.71 -19.23 -14.06
C VAL A 503 -9.48 -18.25 -13.20
N ASP A 504 -10.59 -18.69 -12.60
CA ASP A 504 -11.30 -17.91 -11.59
C ASP A 504 -11.15 -18.61 -10.23
N LEU A 505 -10.36 -18.01 -9.35
CA LEU A 505 -10.15 -18.53 -7.99
C LEU A 505 -11.34 -18.25 -7.07
N LEU A 506 -12.28 -17.41 -7.50
CA LEU A 506 -13.46 -16.99 -6.75
C LEU A 506 -14.79 -17.47 -7.38
N ALA A 507 -14.75 -18.39 -8.35
CA ALA A 507 -15.92 -18.83 -9.11
C ALA A 507 -17.10 -19.28 -8.23
N ASP A 508 -16.82 -19.93 -7.09
CA ASP A 508 -17.82 -20.44 -6.15
C ASP A 508 -18.03 -19.53 -4.91
N VAL A 509 -17.47 -18.29 -4.97
CA VAL A 509 -17.50 -17.36 -3.82
C VAL A 509 -18.42 -16.19 -4.15
N PRO A 510 -19.48 -15.94 -3.35
CA PRO A 510 -20.44 -14.86 -3.61
C PRO A 510 -19.86 -13.49 -3.20
N ARG A 511 -18.73 -13.11 -3.81
CA ARG A 511 -18.06 -11.84 -3.54
C ARG A 511 -18.80 -10.69 -4.22
N PRO A 512 -19.20 -9.64 -3.49
CA PRO A 512 -19.71 -8.42 -4.10
C PRO A 512 -18.65 -7.74 -4.99
N ASN A 513 -19.10 -6.96 -5.97
CA ASN A 513 -18.22 -6.14 -6.78
C ASN A 513 -17.38 -5.19 -5.92
N MET A 514 -16.17 -4.85 -6.37
CA MET A 514 -15.25 -3.98 -5.62
C MET A 514 -15.86 -2.63 -5.25
N PHE A 515 -16.69 -2.03 -6.10
CA PHE A 515 -17.37 -0.76 -5.83
C PHE A 515 -18.47 -0.91 -4.76
N ILE A 516 -19.16 -2.05 -4.73
CA ILE A 516 -20.14 -2.39 -3.70
C ILE A 516 -19.44 -2.62 -2.35
N ASN A 517 -18.32 -3.35 -2.35
CA ASN A 517 -17.52 -3.56 -1.13
C ASN A 517 -16.98 -2.24 -0.56
N GLU A 518 -16.56 -1.33 -1.43
CA GLU A 518 -16.08 -0.01 -1.01
C GLU A 518 -17.21 0.79 -0.33
N ILE A 519 -18.39 0.88 -0.95
CA ILE A 519 -19.54 1.58 -0.36
C ILE A 519 -19.92 0.95 0.96
N ALA A 520 -19.99 -0.38 1.05
CA ALA A 520 -20.33 -1.09 2.29
C ALA A 520 -19.40 -0.68 3.45
N LEU A 521 -18.11 -0.63 3.17
CA LEU A 521 -17.09 -0.20 4.13
C LEU A 521 -17.31 1.26 4.60
N TYR A 522 -17.56 2.18 3.66
CA TYR A 522 -17.77 3.59 3.98
C TYR A 522 -19.10 3.84 4.70
N VAL A 523 -20.17 3.13 4.34
CA VAL A 523 -21.47 3.22 5.03
C VAL A 523 -21.36 2.71 6.46
N ALA A 524 -20.70 1.56 6.66
CA ALA A 524 -20.47 1.02 8.00
C ALA A 524 -19.64 1.97 8.88
N HIS A 525 -18.61 2.60 8.31
CA HIS A 525 -17.83 3.63 9.00
C HIS A 525 -18.67 4.84 9.38
N TYR A 526 -19.47 5.36 8.45
CA TYR A 526 -20.35 6.50 8.70
C TYR A 526 -21.35 6.20 9.82
N GLN A 527 -21.99 5.02 9.82
CA GLN A 527 -22.91 4.60 10.86
C GLN A 527 -22.24 4.50 12.24
N LYS A 528 -21.03 3.92 12.29
CA LYS A 528 -20.24 3.83 13.54
C LYS A 528 -19.87 5.23 14.07
N ASP A 529 -19.46 6.13 13.18
CA ASP A 529 -19.07 7.50 13.55
C ASP A 529 -20.26 8.33 14.05
N MET A 530 -21.45 8.13 13.47
CA MET A 530 -22.70 8.72 13.94
C MET A 530 -23.10 8.19 15.31
N ALA A 531 -23.05 6.88 15.53
CA ALA A 531 -23.42 6.26 16.80
C ALA A 531 -22.50 6.69 17.96
N SER A 532 -21.22 6.77 17.72
CA SER A 532 -20.19 7.13 18.73
C SER A 532 -20.28 8.60 19.18
N ASN A 533 -20.93 9.48 18.40
CA ASN A 533 -20.95 10.92 18.66
C ASN A 533 -22.35 11.48 19.01
N ALA A 534 -23.36 10.61 19.23
CA ALA A 534 -24.77 11.00 19.39
C ALA A 534 -25.10 12.01 20.51
N PRO A 535 -24.40 12.09 21.67
CA PRO A 535 -24.80 13.04 22.73
C PRO A 535 -24.16 14.44 22.66
N GLN A 536 -23.05 14.65 21.95
CA GLN A 536 -22.29 15.92 21.95
C GLN A 536 -21.56 16.15 20.61
N VAL A 537 -22.31 16.27 19.52
CA VAL A 537 -21.67 16.56 18.21
C VAL A 537 -21.32 18.04 18.14
N ASP A 538 -20.02 18.35 18.18
CA ASP A 538 -19.50 19.66 17.83
C ASP A 538 -19.95 20.05 16.40
N THR A 539 -20.30 21.31 16.19
CA THR A 539 -20.75 21.87 14.90
C THR A 539 -19.80 21.53 13.74
N LYS A 540 -18.50 21.43 14.02
CA LYS A 540 -17.48 21.06 13.04
C LYS A 540 -17.60 19.60 12.61
N LYS A 541 -17.80 18.70 13.56
CA LYS A 541 -17.99 17.26 13.30
C LYS A 541 -19.30 17.00 12.57
N GLN A 542 -20.37 17.72 12.93
CA GLN A 542 -21.65 17.62 12.23
C GLN A 542 -21.51 17.99 10.75
N LYS A 543 -20.88 19.14 10.45
CA LYS A 543 -20.61 19.56 9.07
C LYS A 543 -19.76 18.53 8.30
N TYR A 544 -18.78 17.93 8.95
CA TYR A 544 -17.98 16.85 8.35
C TYR A 544 -18.85 15.66 8.00
N LEU A 545 -19.69 15.17 8.92
CA LEU A 545 -20.57 14.02 8.69
C LEU A 545 -21.62 14.30 7.61
N GLU A 546 -22.19 15.50 7.56
CA GLU A 546 -23.11 15.91 6.50
C GLU A 546 -22.42 15.92 5.12
N LYS A 547 -21.20 16.48 5.05
CA LYS A 547 -20.39 16.47 3.82
C LYS A 547 -20.05 15.04 3.39
N PHE A 548 -19.59 14.21 4.32
CA PHE A 548 -19.23 12.81 4.08
C PHE A 548 -20.42 12.03 3.48
N ARG A 549 -21.60 12.16 4.10
CA ARG A 549 -22.84 11.55 3.60
C ARG A 549 -23.23 12.05 2.20
N ALA A 550 -23.14 13.34 1.97
CA ALA A 550 -23.49 13.92 0.67
C ALA A 550 -22.59 13.37 -0.44
N GLN A 551 -21.29 13.20 -0.17
CA GLN A 551 -20.33 12.62 -1.10
C GLN A 551 -20.60 11.13 -1.35
N LEU A 552 -20.98 10.35 -0.34
CA LEU A 552 -21.38 8.97 -0.54
C LEU A 552 -22.63 8.86 -1.42
N LEU A 553 -23.66 9.69 -1.18
CA LEU A 553 -24.86 9.70 -2.01
C LEU A 553 -24.56 10.06 -3.46
N GLN A 554 -23.71 11.07 -3.69
CA GLN A 554 -23.26 11.43 -5.02
C GLN A 554 -22.51 10.29 -5.71
N GLY A 555 -21.66 9.57 -4.97
CA GLY A 555 -20.94 8.40 -5.48
C GLY A 555 -21.88 7.23 -5.79
N ILE A 556 -22.92 7.00 -4.99
CA ILE A 556 -23.96 5.99 -5.27
C ILE A 556 -24.71 6.32 -6.56
N ASP A 557 -25.08 7.59 -6.74
CA ASP A 557 -25.76 8.03 -7.97
C ASP A 557 -24.86 7.81 -9.20
N TYR A 558 -23.56 8.12 -9.09
CA TYR A 558 -22.60 7.83 -10.16
C TYR A 558 -22.54 6.31 -10.44
N TYR A 559 -22.45 5.46 -9.42
CA TYR A 559 -22.40 4.00 -9.65
C TYR A 559 -23.68 3.43 -10.26
N LYS A 560 -24.86 4.00 -9.97
CA LYS A 560 -26.09 3.61 -10.65
C LYS A 560 -26.03 3.88 -12.17
N THR A 561 -25.34 4.94 -12.60
CA THR A 561 -25.12 5.21 -14.02
C THR A 561 -24.01 4.35 -14.62
N LEU A 562 -23.11 3.84 -13.80
CA LEU A 562 -21.99 3.00 -14.21
C LEU A 562 -22.37 1.53 -14.41
N VAL A 563 -23.23 0.98 -13.53
CA VAL A 563 -23.62 -0.45 -13.55
C VAL A 563 -24.09 -0.94 -14.93
N PRO A 564 -24.90 -0.21 -15.70
CA PRO A 564 -25.27 -0.63 -17.05
C PRO A 564 -24.09 -0.83 -18.02
N GLN A 565 -22.93 -0.24 -17.72
CA GLN A 565 -21.72 -0.31 -18.56
C GLN A 565 -20.86 -1.55 -18.29
N PHE A 566 -21.19 -2.36 -17.29
CA PHE A 566 -20.52 -3.66 -17.04
C PHE A 566 -20.98 -4.70 -18.07
N ALA A 567 -20.47 -4.58 -19.29
CA ALA A 567 -20.90 -5.39 -20.43
C ALA A 567 -20.58 -6.89 -20.27
N HIS A 568 -19.59 -7.24 -19.45
CA HIS A 568 -19.17 -8.63 -19.19
C HIS A 568 -19.98 -9.31 -18.07
N GLU A 569 -20.79 -8.57 -17.35
CA GLU A 569 -21.60 -9.08 -16.24
C GLU A 569 -23.01 -9.45 -16.72
N THR A 570 -23.60 -10.48 -16.09
CA THR A 570 -24.97 -10.89 -16.40
C THR A 570 -25.97 -9.80 -15.99
N GLU A 571 -27.15 -9.81 -16.62
CA GLU A 571 -28.24 -8.89 -16.26
C GLU A 571 -28.63 -9.04 -14.77
N SER A 572 -28.75 -10.27 -14.31
CA SER A 572 -29.06 -10.58 -12.90
C SER A 572 -27.99 -10.01 -11.94
N TYR A 573 -26.71 -10.07 -12.31
CA TYR A 573 -25.64 -9.51 -11.48
C TYR A 573 -25.75 -7.97 -11.39
N ARG A 574 -26.01 -7.31 -12.53
CA ARG A 574 -26.24 -5.85 -12.55
C ARG A 574 -27.47 -5.43 -11.75
N GLU A 575 -28.57 -6.20 -11.82
CA GLU A 575 -29.77 -5.97 -10.99
C GLU A 575 -29.46 -6.07 -9.49
N VAL A 576 -28.72 -7.10 -9.08
CA VAL A 576 -28.28 -7.25 -7.68
C VAL A 576 -27.45 -6.06 -7.24
N MET A 577 -26.50 -5.58 -8.06
CA MET A 577 -25.72 -4.39 -7.75
C MET A 577 -26.61 -3.15 -7.57
N LEU A 578 -27.56 -2.93 -8.45
CA LEU A 578 -28.49 -1.79 -8.34
C LEU A 578 -29.34 -1.87 -7.07
N GLN A 579 -29.82 -3.06 -6.69
CA GLN A 579 -30.55 -3.27 -5.43
C GLN A 579 -29.68 -2.97 -4.20
N GLN A 580 -28.41 -3.41 -4.22
CA GLN A 580 -27.45 -3.11 -3.14
C GLN A 580 -27.18 -1.60 -3.03
N LEU A 581 -27.01 -0.90 -4.15
CA LEU A 581 -26.85 0.56 -4.18
C LEU A 581 -28.05 1.29 -3.60
N GLN A 582 -29.29 0.85 -3.94
CA GLN A 582 -30.51 1.40 -3.38
C GLN A 582 -30.62 1.15 -1.87
N ALA A 583 -30.24 -0.02 -1.40
CA ALA A 583 -30.22 -0.34 0.03
C ALA A 583 -29.23 0.55 0.80
N PHE A 584 -28.05 0.82 0.27
CA PHE A 584 -27.08 1.74 0.88
C PHE A 584 -27.58 3.18 0.87
N GLU A 585 -28.19 3.63 -0.21
CA GLU A 585 -28.82 4.96 -0.27
C GLU A 585 -29.90 5.12 0.82
N GLN A 586 -30.78 4.13 0.95
CA GLN A 586 -31.82 4.13 1.97
C GLN A 586 -31.22 4.21 3.39
N LYS A 587 -30.22 3.37 3.70
CA LYS A 587 -29.50 3.41 4.99
C LYS A 587 -28.93 4.80 5.30
N LEU A 588 -28.32 5.45 4.33
CA LEU A 588 -27.74 6.80 4.49
C LEU A 588 -28.82 7.88 4.70
N ARG A 589 -30.03 7.71 4.13
CA ARG A 589 -31.17 8.64 4.32
C ARG A 589 -31.84 8.45 5.68
N GLU A 590 -32.01 7.20 6.13
CA GLU A 590 -32.65 6.85 7.41
C GLU A 590 -31.86 7.33 8.62
N VAL A 591 -30.54 7.22 8.61
CA VAL A 591 -29.67 7.73 9.69
C VAL A 591 -29.90 9.21 9.96
N LYS A 592 -30.15 10.04 8.93
CA LYS A 592 -30.49 11.45 9.11
C LYS A 592 -31.81 11.65 9.85
N ASN A 593 -32.82 10.87 9.48
CA ASN A 593 -34.16 10.99 10.06
C ASN A 593 -34.18 10.61 11.55
N ALA A 594 -33.43 9.57 11.93
CA ALA A 594 -33.31 9.15 13.32
C ALA A 594 -32.66 10.22 14.23
N CYS A 595 -31.66 10.96 13.72
CA CYS A 595 -31.01 12.05 14.46
C CYS A 595 -31.89 13.29 14.61
N ILE A 596 -32.78 13.55 13.65
CA ILE A 596 -33.69 14.72 13.69
C ILE A 596 -34.90 14.45 14.60
N THR A 597 -35.39 13.20 14.64
CA THR A 597 -36.62 12.83 15.34
C THR A 597 -36.41 12.37 16.78
N ASN A 598 -35.21 12.03 17.20
CA ASN A 598 -34.97 11.57 18.57
C ASN A 598 -33.55 11.94 19.08
N PRO A 599 -33.33 13.17 19.56
CA PRO A 599 -32.05 13.58 20.13
C PRO A 599 -31.69 12.84 21.44
N ALA A 600 -32.53 11.98 21.97
CA ALA A 600 -32.35 11.30 23.28
C ALA A 600 -32.49 9.77 23.26
N GLY A 601 -32.61 9.13 22.11
CA GLY A 601 -32.99 7.71 22.13
C GLY A 601 -32.53 6.84 20.96
N ILE A 602 -31.24 6.55 20.84
CA ILE A 602 -30.79 5.38 20.07
C ILE A 602 -30.49 4.25 21.07
N LYS A 603 -31.44 3.35 21.24
CA LYS A 603 -31.23 2.06 21.92
C LYS A 603 -30.50 1.11 20.95
N HIS A 604 -29.50 0.45 21.48
CA HIS A 604 -28.69 -0.58 20.82
C HIS A 604 -29.52 -1.64 20.06
N TRP A 605 -29.08 -1.95 18.87
CA TRP A 605 -29.32 -3.23 18.20
C TRP A 605 -28.00 -3.93 17.97
#